data_5f0d6d0b7195606b7a116a54b5af29ca
#
_entry.id   5f0d6d0b7195606b7a116a54b5af29ca
#
_cell.length_a   1.000
_cell.length_b   1.000
_cell.length_c   1.000
_cell.angle_alpha   90.00
_cell.angle_beta   90.00
_cell.angle_gamma   90.00
#
_symmetry.space_group_name_H-M   'P 1'
#
loop_
_entity.id
_entity.type
_entity.pdbx_description
1 polymer ?
#
loop_
_entity_poly.entity_id
_entity_poly.type
_entity_poly.pdbx_seq_one_letter_code
_entity_poly.pdbx_strand_id
1 'polypeptide(L)'
;TIDRFSWIVNDYVALENSFQGINLSNGMEFGLVKYENESDNVFGYVRYVVANSDAESQGVSRGNIFNSIDGTQLTLTNYQSLLFNDNNSYTVGFAAYNNGSPNSNSNALLLTKEEIQENPVAITKVFTEGTKKIGYLLYNQFAKNYDSQLNAAFSNFKSEGINELIIDLRYNGGGSVSTATYLGSMVTGQFNGALYSQEIWNDKVKSALPEERFLNYFTDEIRNTDSQGN
;
A
#
# COMPACT_ATOMS: atom_id res chain seq x y z
N THR A 1 -20.49 -17.08 4.86
CA THR A 1 -20.38 -15.77 5.54
C THR A 1 -20.70 -14.71 4.51
N ILE A 2 -21.72 -13.88 4.77
CA ILE A 2 -22.18 -12.83 3.84
C ILE A 2 -21.18 -11.66 3.82
N ASP A 3 -20.60 -11.35 4.97
CA ASP A 3 -19.58 -10.32 5.13
C ASP A 3 -18.19 -10.95 5.36
N ARG A 4 -17.24 -10.62 4.49
CA ARG A 4 -15.85 -11.10 4.55
C ARG A 4 -14.85 -9.97 4.79
N PHE A 5 -15.30 -8.73 4.84
CA PHE A 5 -14.46 -7.53 4.86
C PHE A 5 -14.62 -6.70 6.13
N SER A 6 -15.69 -6.92 6.91
CA SER A 6 -15.86 -6.23 8.19
C SER A 6 -14.88 -6.75 9.23
N TRP A 7 -14.25 -5.85 9.92
CA TRP A 7 -13.34 -6.09 11.03
C TRP A 7 -13.51 -4.99 12.07
N ILE A 8 -13.04 -5.23 13.29
CA ILE A 8 -13.16 -4.31 14.41
C ILE A 8 -11.76 -4.04 14.98
N VAL A 9 -11.51 -2.80 15.36
CA VAL A 9 -10.26 -2.37 15.98
C VAL A 9 -10.51 -1.81 17.37
N ASN A 10 -9.51 -1.89 18.23
CA ASN A 10 -9.55 -1.32 19.57
C ASN A 10 -9.21 0.18 19.59
N ASP A 11 -8.44 0.64 18.59
CA ASP A 11 -8.02 2.03 18.45
C ASP A 11 -8.50 2.59 17.11
N TYR A 12 -9.57 3.37 17.15
CA TYR A 12 -10.13 3.99 15.95
C TYR A 12 -9.28 5.16 15.45
N VAL A 13 -8.53 5.84 16.34
CA VAL A 13 -7.66 6.96 15.96
C VAL A 13 -6.49 6.46 15.13
N ALA A 14 -5.85 5.36 15.56
CA ALA A 14 -4.81 4.70 14.77
C ALA A 14 -5.35 4.22 13.41
N LEU A 15 -6.58 3.72 13.35
CA LEU A 15 -7.22 3.35 12.09
C LEU A 15 -7.45 4.56 11.18
N GLU A 16 -7.97 5.66 11.69
CA GLU A 16 -8.17 6.91 10.91
C GLU A 16 -6.84 7.45 10.39
N ASN A 17 -5.79 7.45 11.21
CA ASN A 17 -4.44 7.83 10.80
C ASN A 17 -3.93 6.93 9.67
N SER A 18 -4.16 5.62 9.74
CA SER A 18 -3.73 4.69 8.70
C SER A 18 -4.40 4.96 7.35
N PHE A 19 -5.64 5.43 7.33
CA PHE A 19 -6.32 5.87 6.10
C PHE A 19 -5.70 7.14 5.50
N GLN A 20 -4.97 7.90 6.31
CA GLN A 20 -4.21 9.08 5.91
C GLN A 20 -2.73 8.75 5.60
N GLY A 21 -2.35 7.47 5.62
CA GLY A 21 -0.98 7.02 5.39
C GLY A 21 -0.06 7.17 6.59
N ILE A 22 -0.59 7.49 7.79
CA ILE A 22 0.17 7.62 9.02
C ILE A 22 0.10 6.31 9.79
N ASN A 23 1.23 5.64 9.96
CA ASN A 23 1.31 4.35 10.63
C ASN A 23 2.53 4.30 11.55
N LEU A 24 2.40 3.58 12.68
CA LEU A 24 3.55 3.20 13.49
C LEU A 24 4.21 1.97 12.85
N SER A 25 5.32 2.18 12.13
CA SER A 25 5.99 1.16 11.33
C SER A 25 7.51 1.35 11.36
N ASN A 26 8.27 0.30 11.15
CA ASN A 26 9.71 0.41 10.85
C ASN A 26 9.99 0.65 9.35
N GLY A 27 8.96 0.68 8.52
CA GLY A 27 9.05 0.91 7.08
C GLY A 27 9.33 -0.33 6.24
N MET A 28 9.47 -1.50 6.83
CA MET A 28 9.60 -2.76 6.09
C MET A 28 8.22 -3.30 5.72
N GLU A 29 7.83 -3.17 4.46
CA GLU A 29 6.61 -3.75 3.94
C GLU A 29 6.86 -5.15 3.38
N PHE A 30 6.07 -6.14 3.81
CA PHE A 30 6.35 -7.55 3.53
C PHE A 30 5.10 -8.37 3.22
N GLY A 31 5.31 -9.55 2.67
CA GLY A 31 4.33 -10.62 2.58
C GLY A 31 4.82 -11.83 3.36
N LEU A 32 3.89 -12.68 3.78
CA LEU A 32 4.18 -13.92 4.49
C LEU A 32 3.82 -15.13 3.62
N VAL A 33 4.64 -16.15 3.66
CA VAL A 33 4.46 -17.41 2.92
C VAL A 33 4.77 -18.59 3.84
N LYS A 34 3.96 -19.64 3.75
CA LYS A 34 4.23 -20.90 4.44
C LYS A 34 5.38 -21.64 3.73
N TYR A 35 6.22 -22.34 4.50
CA TYR A 35 7.23 -23.23 3.95
C TYR A 35 6.57 -24.36 3.17
N GLU A 36 7.16 -24.73 2.02
CA GLU A 36 6.60 -25.83 1.21
C GLU A 36 6.72 -27.19 1.90
N ASN A 37 7.88 -27.43 2.54
CA ASN A 37 8.22 -28.74 3.09
C ASN A 37 7.93 -28.86 4.59
N GLU A 38 7.51 -27.76 5.23
CA GLU A 38 7.28 -27.72 6.68
C GLU A 38 5.81 -27.45 6.97
N SER A 39 5.26 -28.11 7.98
CA SER A 39 3.85 -28.00 8.30
C SER A 39 3.46 -26.61 8.78
N ASP A 40 4.27 -25.97 9.63
CA ASP A 40 3.88 -24.76 10.35
C ASP A 40 4.81 -23.56 10.16
N ASN A 41 6.02 -23.75 9.62
CA ASN A 41 6.96 -22.65 9.45
C ASN A 41 6.50 -21.64 8.38
N VAL A 42 6.77 -20.36 8.66
CA VAL A 42 6.45 -19.22 7.81
C VAL A 42 7.71 -18.40 7.60
N PHE A 43 7.83 -17.80 6.44
CA PHE A 43 8.83 -16.77 6.16
C PHE A 43 8.20 -15.53 5.58
N GLY A 44 8.86 -14.41 5.77
CA GLY A 44 8.51 -13.14 5.14
C GLY A 44 9.43 -12.83 3.96
N TYR A 45 8.90 -12.10 3.01
CA TYR A 45 9.66 -11.48 1.93
C TYR A 45 9.34 -9.99 1.85
N VAL A 46 10.38 -9.17 1.73
CA VAL A 46 10.23 -7.70 1.65
C VAL A 46 9.70 -7.32 0.26
N ARG A 47 8.56 -6.67 0.25
CA ARG A 47 7.90 -6.14 -0.96
C ARG A 47 8.52 -4.84 -1.40
N TYR A 48 8.66 -3.91 -0.46
CA TYR A 48 9.33 -2.63 -0.59
C TYR A 48 9.71 -2.10 0.79
N VAL A 49 10.50 -1.04 0.80
CA VAL A 49 10.89 -0.32 2.02
C VAL A 49 10.48 1.13 1.86
N VAL A 50 9.86 1.69 2.89
CA VAL A 50 9.43 3.08 2.89
C VAL A 50 10.66 3.99 3.00
N ALA A 51 10.73 5.00 2.16
CA ALA A 51 11.84 5.94 2.15
C ALA A 51 11.94 6.71 3.49
N ASN A 52 13.16 6.95 3.94
CA ASN A 52 13.50 7.62 5.21
C ASN A 52 13.04 6.86 6.48
N SER A 53 12.75 5.57 6.36
CA SER A 53 12.41 4.71 7.50
C SER A 53 13.64 4.09 8.17
N ASP A 54 13.42 3.53 9.36
CA ASP A 54 14.49 2.78 10.06
C ASP A 54 14.95 1.57 9.23
N ALA A 55 14.03 0.82 8.62
CA ALA A 55 14.37 -0.30 7.76
C ALA A 55 15.27 0.09 6.57
N GLU A 56 15.02 1.26 5.94
CA GLU A 56 15.89 1.77 4.89
C GLU A 56 17.28 2.10 5.44
N SER A 57 17.35 2.81 6.58
CA SER A 57 18.60 3.20 7.23
C SER A 57 19.46 2.00 7.64
N GLN A 58 18.82 0.90 8.03
CA GLN A 58 19.47 -0.37 8.39
C GLN A 58 19.85 -1.21 7.16
N GLY A 59 19.51 -0.77 5.93
CA GLY A 59 19.86 -1.45 4.70
C GLY A 59 18.94 -2.61 4.30
N VAL A 60 17.75 -2.68 4.87
CA VAL A 60 16.71 -3.62 4.38
C VAL A 60 16.35 -3.27 2.94
N SER A 61 16.20 -4.29 2.11
CA SER A 61 15.95 -4.10 0.68
C SER A 61 14.84 -5.03 0.19
N ARG A 62 14.16 -4.58 -0.88
CA ARG A 62 13.20 -5.41 -1.60
C ARG A 62 13.82 -6.75 -1.98
N GLY A 63 13.09 -7.85 -1.71
CA GLY A 63 13.52 -9.22 -1.99
C GLY A 63 14.28 -9.87 -0.83
N ASN A 64 14.62 -9.13 0.24
CA ASN A 64 15.13 -9.76 1.44
C ASN A 64 14.12 -10.77 1.99
N ILE A 65 14.59 -11.91 2.43
CA ILE A 65 13.81 -12.97 3.06
C ILE A 65 14.16 -13.01 4.53
N PHE A 66 13.16 -13.16 5.39
CA PHE A 66 13.34 -13.31 6.83
C PHE A 66 12.44 -14.43 7.37
N ASN A 67 12.87 -15.13 8.40
CA ASN A 67 12.11 -16.25 8.95
C ASN A 67 12.06 -16.27 10.47
N SER A 68 12.66 -15.30 11.14
CA SER A 68 12.62 -15.21 12.62
C SER A 68 12.50 -13.78 13.10
N ILE A 69 11.87 -13.61 14.27
CA ILE A 69 11.77 -12.36 15.00
C ILE A 69 12.30 -12.64 16.43
N ASP A 70 13.21 -11.77 16.91
CA ASP A 70 13.87 -11.90 18.22
C ASP A 70 14.46 -13.31 18.44
N GLY A 71 15.06 -13.88 17.40
CA GLY A 71 15.62 -15.23 17.39
C GLY A 71 14.61 -16.37 17.34
N THR A 72 13.30 -16.07 17.33
CA THR A 72 12.24 -17.08 17.29
C THR A 72 11.77 -17.31 15.86
N GLN A 73 11.81 -18.56 15.37
CA GLN A 73 11.29 -18.96 14.06
C GLN A 73 9.81 -18.58 13.92
N LEU A 74 9.45 -17.94 12.81
CA LEU A 74 8.06 -17.63 12.48
C LEU A 74 7.27 -18.89 12.11
N THR A 75 6.07 -19.00 12.65
CA THR A 75 5.14 -20.11 12.41
C THR A 75 3.72 -19.58 12.20
N LEU A 76 2.80 -20.45 11.71
CA LEU A 76 1.38 -20.11 11.57
C LEU A 76 0.72 -19.68 12.88
N THR A 77 1.26 -20.10 14.03
CA THR A 77 0.69 -19.82 15.35
C THR A 77 1.28 -18.60 16.05
N ASN A 78 2.51 -18.17 15.69
CA ASN A 78 3.19 -17.09 16.42
C ASN A 78 3.45 -15.82 15.60
N TYR A 79 3.31 -15.85 14.26
CA TYR A 79 3.68 -14.70 13.41
C TYR A 79 2.93 -13.42 13.78
N GLN A 80 1.66 -13.52 14.19
CA GLN A 80 0.86 -12.35 14.58
C GLN A 80 1.41 -11.70 15.85
N SER A 81 1.69 -12.48 16.88
CA SER A 81 2.20 -11.97 18.15
C SER A 81 3.64 -11.48 18.08
N LEU A 82 4.42 -11.96 17.11
CA LEU A 82 5.82 -11.54 16.94
C LEU A 82 5.95 -10.29 16.06
N LEU A 83 5.19 -10.19 14.98
CA LEU A 83 5.30 -9.11 13.98
C LEU A 83 4.41 -7.90 14.29
N PHE A 84 3.22 -8.15 14.88
CA PHE A 84 2.18 -7.14 15.04
C PHE A 84 1.85 -6.85 16.52
N ASN A 85 2.85 -7.02 17.39
CA ASN A 85 2.76 -6.64 18.79
C ASN A 85 2.97 -5.13 18.99
N ASP A 86 2.69 -4.65 20.21
CA ASP A 86 2.84 -3.25 20.59
C ASP A 86 4.30 -2.84 20.91
N ASN A 87 5.28 -3.73 20.75
CA ASN A 87 6.68 -3.39 20.96
C ASN A 87 7.15 -2.37 19.94
N ASN A 88 7.90 -1.39 20.39
CA ASN A 88 8.47 -0.35 19.53
C ASN A 88 9.60 -0.85 18.62
N SER A 89 10.20 -2.01 18.93
CA SER A 89 11.29 -2.60 18.14
C SER A 89 11.29 -4.10 18.23
N TYR A 90 11.87 -4.76 17.24
CA TYR A 90 12.14 -6.20 17.22
C TYR A 90 13.32 -6.50 16.27
N THR A 91 14.00 -7.60 16.53
CA THR A 91 15.10 -8.06 15.68
C THR A 91 14.60 -8.98 14.59
N VAL A 92 14.81 -8.60 13.34
CA VAL A 92 14.48 -9.41 12.16
C VAL A 92 15.67 -10.29 11.81
N GLY A 93 15.50 -11.61 11.87
CA GLY A 93 16.50 -12.58 11.42
C GLY A 93 16.29 -12.96 9.96
N PHE A 94 17.29 -12.66 9.12
CA PHE A 94 17.22 -12.90 7.69
C PHE A 94 17.54 -14.35 7.31
N ALA A 95 17.13 -14.71 6.11
CA ALA A 95 17.29 -16.06 5.57
C ALA A 95 17.67 -16.01 4.09
N ALA A 96 18.34 -17.06 3.63
CA ALA A 96 18.58 -17.29 2.20
C ALA A 96 17.43 -18.13 1.61
N TYR A 97 16.87 -17.68 0.49
CA TYR A 97 15.82 -18.44 -0.21
C TYR A 97 16.34 -19.81 -0.66
N ASN A 98 15.57 -20.84 -0.39
CA ASN A 98 15.88 -22.20 -0.77
C ASN A 98 14.57 -22.94 -1.13
N ASN A 99 14.16 -22.86 -2.38
CA ASN A 99 13.02 -23.59 -2.95
C ASN A 99 11.81 -23.68 -2.02
N GLY A 100 11.33 -22.51 -1.53
CA GLY A 100 10.15 -22.44 -0.67
C GLY A 100 10.37 -22.77 0.82
N SER A 101 11.59 -23.16 1.21
CA SER A 101 11.97 -23.43 2.60
C SER A 101 13.28 -22.71 2.95
N PRO A 102 13.24 -21.38 3.22
CA PRO A 102 14.44 -20.59 3.46
C PRO A 102 15.26 -21.06 4.64
N ASN A 103 16.59 -21.02 4.48
CA ASN A 103 17.54 -21.30 5.55
C ASN A 103 17.94 -20.03 6.26
N SER A 104 17.83 -20.01 7.60
CA SER A 104 18.33 -18.89 8.41
C SER A 104 19.81 -18.64 8.12
N ASN A 105 20.18 -17.37 8.05
CA ASN A 105 21.56 -16.94 8.01
C ASN A 105 21.92 -16.18 9.29
N SER A 106 23.17 -15.80 9.46
CA SER A 106 23.61 -15.09 10.68
C SER A 106 23.27 -13.61 10.70
N ASN A 107 22.61 -13.09 9.65
CA ASN A 107 22.29 -11.68 9.56
C ASN A 107 20.99 -11.39 10.31
N ALA A 108 21.06 -10.44 11.23
CA ALA A 108 19.91 -9.95 11.96
C ALA A 108 20.00 -8.43 12.14
N LEU A 109 18.90 -7.73 12.05
CA LEU A 109 18.82 -6.28 12.22
C LEU A 109 17.74 -5.94 13.25
N LEU A 110 18.08 -5.08 14.19
CA LEU A 110 17.11 -4.48 15.09
C LEU A 110 16.39 -3.38 14.29
N LEU A 111 15.08 -3.50 14.14
CA LEU A 111 14.23 -2.49 13.49
C LEU A 111 13.33 -1.83 14.52
N THR A 112 13.28 -0.50 14.47
CA THR A 112 12.48 0.34 15.37
C THR A 112 11.29 0.92 14.62
N LYS A 113 10.12 0.86 15.23
CA LYS A 113 8.90 1.46 14.71
C LYS A 113 8.90 2.96 15.04
N GLU A 114 8.55 3.75 14.06
CA GLU A 114 8.37 5.19 14.13
C GLU A 114 7.04 5.57 13.50
N GLU A 115 6.53 6.75 13.81
CA GLU A 115 5.40 7.29 13.06
C GLU A 115 5.88 7.65 11.65
N ILE A 116 5.41 6.89 10.68
CA ILE A 116 5.74 7.09 9.26
C ILE A 116 4.51 7.62 8.54
N GLN A 117 4.71 8.67 7.77
CA GLN A 117 3.71 9.16 6.82
C GLN A 117 4.15 8.76 5.40
N GLU A 118 3.55 7.69 4.87
CA GLU A 118 3.88 7.18 3.54
C GLU A 118 3.16 7.96 2.44
N ASN A 119 3.93 8.48 1.47
CA ASN A 119 3.36 9.00 0.23
C ASN A 119 2.97 7.83 -0.69
N PRO A 120 1.68 7.62 -0.99
CA PRO A 120 1.23 6.50 -1.80
C PRO A 120 1.67 6.58 -3.26
N VAL A 121 2.07 7.76 -3.77
CA VAL A 121 2.73 7.93 -5.06
C VAL A 121 4.20 7.52 -4.91
N ALA A 122 4.44 6.22 -4.79
CA ALA A 122 5.72 5.67 -4.37
C ALA A 122 6.81 5.82 -5.44
N ILE A 123 6.46 5.63 -6.72
CA ILE A 123 7.40 5.80 -7.84
C ILE A 123 6.68 6.42 -9.02
N THR A 124 7.29 7.46 -9.60
CA THR A 124 6.95 8.00 -10.92
C THR A 124 8.19 7.98 -11.80
N LYS A 125 8.09 7.41 -12.99
CA LYS A 125 9.18 7.37 -13.98
C LYS A 125 8.65 7.50 -15.39
N VAL A 126 9.47 8.00 -16.28
CA VAL A 126 9.21 7.97 -17.72
C VAL A 126 10.31 7.16 -18.40
N PHE A 127 9.91 6.17 -19.16
CA PHE A 127 10.80 5.36 -19.98
C PHE A 127 10.62 5.71 -21.45
N THR A 128 11.69 5.66 -22.20
CA THR A 128 11.65 5.84 -23.66
C THR A 128 12.13 4.56 -24.33
N GLU A 129 11.31 4.00 -25.19
CA GLU A 129 11.63 2.84 -26.01
C GLU A 129 11.17 3.05 -27.45
N GLY A 130 12.11 3.33 -28.33
CA GLY A 130 11.84 3.74 -29.70
C GLY A 130 11.01 5.03 -29.75
N THR A 131 9.81 4.97 -30.30
CA THR A 131 8.86 6.10 -30.35
C THR A 131 7.92 6.18 -29.16
N LYS A 132 8.01 5.21 -28.25
CA LYS A 132 7.15 5.15 -27.08
C LYS A 132 7.77 5.89 -25.91
N LYS A 133 6.98 6.79 -25.32
CA LYS A 133 7.25 7.39 -24.01
C LYS A 133 6.25 6.83 -23.01
N ILE A 134 6.73 6.01 -22.08
CA ILE A 134 5.93 5.22 -21.14
C ILE A 134 6.01 5.86 -19.77
N GLY A 135 4.91 6.43 -19.29
CA GLY A 135 4.77 6.81 -17.89
C GLY A 135 4.58 5.57 -17.01
N TYR A 136 5.29 5.50 -15.89
CA TYR A 136 5.12 4.45 -14.88
C TYR A 136 4.78 5.07 -13.54
N LEU A 137 3.68 4.63 -12.95
CA LEU A 137 3.20 5.02 -11.63
C LEU A 137 3.08 3.77 -10.75
N LEU A 138 3.86 3.68 -9.67
CA LEU A 138 3.60 2.74 -8.57
C LEU A 138 2.79 3.48 -7.51
N TYR A 139 1.57 3.00 -7.24
CA TYR A 139 0.61 3.66 -6.36
C TYR A 139 0.09 2.69 -5.29
N ASN A 140 0.48 2.90 -4.03
CA ASN A 140 0.34 1.92 -2.96
C ASN A 140 -0.98 2.02 -2.18
N GLN A 141 -1.66 3.18 -2.19
CA GLN A 141 -2.90 3.39 -1.44
C GLN A 141 -3.74 4.51 -2.07
N PHE A 142 -5.06 4.39 -2.04
CA PHE A 142 -5.96 5.48 -2.41
C PHE A 142 -6.22 6.38 -1.20
N ALA A 143 -5.27 7.27 -0.89
CA ALA A 143 -5.33 8.21 0.21
C ALA A 143 -5.66 9.62 -0.31
N LYS A 144 -6.83 10.15 0.11
CA LYS A 144 -7.39 11.41 -0.41
C LYS A 144 -6.49 12.62 -0.15
N ASN A 145 -5.81 12.64 0.99
CA ASN A 145 -4.87 13.70 1.37
C ASN A 145 -3.58 13.75 0.51
N TYR A 146 -3.47 12.86 -0.50
CA TYR A 146 -2.38 12.84 -1.47
C TYR A 146 -2.86 13.07 -2.92
N ASP A 147 -4.06 13.57 -3.12
CA ASP A 147 -4.58 13.89 -4.46
C ASP A 147 -3.68 14.92 -5.17
N SER A 148 -3.06 15.86 -4.43
CA SER A 148 -2.10 16.83 -4.99
C SER A 148 -0.82 16.17 -5.54
N GLN A 149 -0.29 15.14 -4.87
CA GLN A 149 0.88 14.38 -5.33
C GLN A 149 0.53 13.55 -6.57
N LEU A 150 -0.68 13.01 -6.62
CA LEU A 150 -1.18 12.30 -7.78
C LEU A 150 -1.32 13.24 -8.98
N ASN A 151 -1.86 14.46 -8.78
CA ASN A 151 -1.89 15.52 -9.79
C ASN A 151 -0.50 15.87 -10.31
N ALA A 152 0.48 16.04 -9.42
CA ALA A 152 1.84 16.35 -9.80
C ALA A 152 2.46 15.24 -10.66
N ALA A 153 2.19 13.96 -10.36
CA ALA A 153 2.64 12.83 -11.17
C ALA A 153 2.06 12.88 -12.60
N PHE A 154 0.75 13.09 -12.73
CA PHE A 154 0.12 13.19 -14.04
C PHE A 154 0.50 14.47 -14.80
N SER A 155 0.70 15.59 -14.11
CA SER A 155 1.23 16.83 -14.72
C SER A 155 2.62 16.60 -15.32
N ASN A 156 3.50 15.88 -14.59
CA ASN A 156 4.81 15.49 -15.10
C ASN A 156 4.69 14.57 -16.33
N PHE A 157 3.84 13.55 -16.30
CA PHE A 157 3.61 12.67 -17.44
C PHE A 157 3.13 13.43 -18.66
N LYS A 158 2.21 14.40 -18.48
CA LYS A 158 1.73 15.26 -19.55
C LYS A 158 2.84 16.15 -20.11
N SER A 159 3.67 16.75 -19.26
CA SER A 159 4.78 17.62 -19.69
C SER A 159 5.86 16.84 -20.45
N GLU A 160 6.11 15.59 -20.06
CA GLU A 160 7.03 14.68 -20.74
C GLU A 160 6.45 14.13 -22.06
N GLY A 161 5.15 14.32 -22.31
CA GLY A 161 4.47 13.87 -23.51
C GLY A 161 4.43 12.35 -23.63
N ILE A 162 4.08 11.66 -22.54
CA ILE A 162 3.90 10.20 -22.58
C ILE A 162 2.75 9.84 -23.55
N ASN A 163 2.89 8.70 -24.20
CA ASN A 163 1.85 8.12 -25.07
C ASN A 163 1.39 6.72 -24.64
N GLU A 164 2.03 6.16 -23.64
CA GLU A 164 1.67 4.92 -22.95
C GLU A 164 1.74 5.14 -21.44
N LEU A 165 0.91 4.42 -20.68
CA LEU A 165 0.89 4.53 -19.21
C LEU A 165 0.81 3.14 -18.58
N ILE A 166 1.66 2.89 -17.58
CA ILE A 166 1.60 1.73 -16.70
C ILE A 166 1.27 2.22 -15.30
N ILE A 167 0.14 1.75 -14.76
CA ILE A 167 -0.24 1.95 -13.36
C ILE A 167 -0.03 0.62 -12.64
N ASP A 168 0.87 0.63 -11.67
CA ASP A 168 1.21 -0.53 -10.86
C ASP A 168 0.50 -0.44 -9.50
N LEU A 169 -0.51 -1.27 -9.31
CA LEU A 169 -1.32 -1.36 -8.09
C LEU A 169 -1.06 -2.65 -7.30
N ARG A 170 0.03 -3.38 -7.60
CA ARG A 170 0.29 -4.71 -6.97
C ARG A 170 0.42 -4.66 -5.45
N TYR A 171 0.79 -3.52 -4.88
CA TYR A 171 0.90 -3.31 -3.43
C TYR A 171 -0.25 -2.46 -2.87
N ASN A 172 -1.20 -2.05 -3.71
CA ASN A 172 -2.30 -1.19 -3.29
C ASN A 172 -3.35 -1.99 -2.52
N GLY A 173 -3.55 -1.62 -1.27
CA GLY A 173 -4.54 -2.24 -0.37
C GLY A 173 -5.96 -1.69 -0.52
N GLY A 174 -6.18 -0.70 -1.39
CA GLY A 174 -7.46 0.00 -1.53
C GLY A 174 -7.43 1.40 -0.93
N GLY A 175 -8.56 1.87 -0.40
CA GLY A 175 -8.72 3.17 0.26
C GLY A 175 -9.94 3.95 -0.24
N SER A 176 -9.78 5.24 -0.48
CA SER A 176 -10.85 6.16 -0.87
C SER A 176 -11.41 5.87 -2.27
N VAL A 177 -12.70 5.56 -2.35
CA VAL A 177 -13.42 5.38 -3.63
C VAL A 177 -13.36 6.67 -4.46
N SER A 178 -13.46 7.83 -3.81
CA SER A 178 -13.38 9.13 -4.52
C SER A 178 -12.01 9.37 -5.17
N THR A 179 -10.92 8.94 -4.52
CA THR A 179 -9.57 9.02 -5.09
C THR A 179 -9.37 8.00 -6.22
N ALA A 180 -9.96 6.79 -6.10
CA ALA A 180 -9.95 5.80 -7.19
C ALA A 180 -10.69 6.31 -8.44
N THR A 181 -11.85 6.95 -8.25
CA THR A 181 -12.60 7.63 -9.32
C THR A 181 -11.78 8.75 -9.95
N TYR A 182 -11.06 9.51 -9.12
CA TYR A 182 -10.21 10.60 -9.57
C TYR A 182 -9.03 10.11 -10.42
N LEU A 183 -8.36 9.04 -9.97
CA LEU A 183 -7.32 8.38 -10.79
C LEU A 183 -7.88 7.91 -12.13
N GLY A 184 -9.05 7.26 -12.13
CA GLY A 184 -9.75 6.85 -13.35
C GLY A 184 -10.02 8.03 -14.30
N SER A 185 -10.42 9.19 -13.76
CA SER A 185 -10.67 10.41 -14.51
C SER A 185 -9.41 10.97 -15.16
N MET A 186 -8.28 10.95 -14.45
CA MET A 186 -6.98 11.39 -15.02
C MET A 186 -6.48 10.50 -16.15
N VAL A 187 -6.80 9.20 -16.10
CA VAL A 187 -6.39 8.25 -17.15
C VAL A 187 -7.23 8.37 -18.42
N THR A 188 -8.52 8.68 -18.29
CA THR A 188 -9.47 8.49 -19.39
C THR A 188 -10.15 9.76 -19.87
N GLY A 189 -9.80 10.91 -19.45
CA GLY A 189 -10.30 12.26 -19.75
C GLY A 189 -11.57 12.48 -20.62
N GLN A 190 -11.90 11.53 -21.50
CA GLN A 190 -13.04 11.60 -22.43
C GLN A 190 -14.39 11.25 -21.79
N PHE A 191 -14.44 10.77 -20.55
CA PHE A 191 -15.67 10.30 -19.89
C PHE A 191 -16.24 11.27 -18.86
N ASN A 192 -15.80 12.52 -18.85
CA ASN A 192 -16.27 13.53 -17.91
C ASN A 192 -17.81 13.53 -17.80
N GLY A 193 -18.32 13.44 -16.56
CA GLY A 193 -19.75 13.39 -16.25
C GLY A 193 -20.41 12.01 -16.44
N ALA A 194 -19.72 11.01 -17.01
CA ALA A 194 -20.24 9.65 -17.10
C ALA A 194 -20.11 8.92 -15.75
N LEU A 195 -20.95 7.93 -15.51
CA LEU A 195 -20.89 7.10 -14.32
C LEU A 195 -19.60 6.25 -14.33
N TYR A 196 -18.78 6.40 -13.28
CA TYR A 196 -17.59 5.58 -13.05
C TYR A 196 -17.93 4.29 -12.30
N SER A 197 -18.64 4.40 -11.18
CA SER A 197 -19.02 3.26 -10.34
C SER A 197 -20.25 3.56 -9.49
N GLN A 198 -20.95 2.50 -9.09
CA GLN A 198 -22.01 2.55 -8.10
C GLN A 198 -21.62 1.68 -6.89
N GLU A 199 -21.70 2.26 -5.70
CA GLU A 199 -21.48 1.54 -4.45
C GLU A 199 -22.75 0.76 -4.05
N ILE A 200 -22.57 -0.51 -3.74
CA ILE A 200 -23.68 -1.38 -3.31
C ILE A 200 -23.61 -1.57 -1.80
N TRP A 201 -24.53 -0.93 -1.10
CA TRP A 201 -24.68 -1.02 0.35
C TRP A 201 -25.85 -1.90 0.75
N ASN A 202 -25.90 -2.29 2.03
CA ASN A 202 -27.04 -2.98 2.60
C ASN A 202 -28.28 -2.07 2.67
N ASP A 203 -29.46 -2.66 2.86
CA ASP A 203 -30.72 -1.93 2.80
C ASP A 203 -30.86 -0.87 3.91
N LYS A 204 -30.21 -1.06 5.06
CA LYS A 204 -30.22 -0.08 6.15
C LYS A 204 -29.53 1.22 5.72
N VAL A 205 -28.40 1.14 5.05
CA VAL A 205 -27.65 2.31 4.56
C VAL A 205 -28.39 2.95 3.38
N LYS A 206 -28.90 2.14 2.43
CA LYS A 206 -29.67 2.63 1.28
C LYS A 206 -30.94 3.37 1.69
N SER A 207 -31.61 2.94 2.76
CA SER A 207 -32.81 3.61 3.24
C SER A 207 -32.53 4.91 4.00
N ALA A 208 -31.30 5.09 4.47
CA ALA A 208 -30.88 6.26 5.25
C ALA A 208 -30.26 7.40 4.41
N LEU A 209 -29.83 7.11 3.19
CA LEU A 209 -29.13 8.06 2.33
C LEU A 209 -29.76 8.08 0.92
N PRO A 210 -29.75 9.24 0.22
CA PRO A 210 -30.25 9.34 -1.15
C PRO A 210 -29.32 8.57 -2.11
N GLU A 211 -29.88 8.10 -3.23
CA GLU A 211 -29.20 7.22 -4.19
C GLU A 211 -27.92 7.87 -4.78
N GLU A 212 -27.94 9.18 -4.97
CA GLU A 212 -26.81 9.94 -5.52
C GLU A 212 -25.54 9.83 -4.69
N ARG A 213 -25.67 9.50 -3.38
CA ARG A 213 -24.52 9.29 -2.48
C ARG A 213 -23.72 8.03 -2.80
N PHE A 214 -24.30 7.12 -3.58
CA PHE A 214 -23.69 5.85 -3.97
C PHE A 214 -23.13 5.86 -5.39
N LEU A 215 -23.26 7.00 -6.10
CA LEU A 215 -22.83 7.13 -7.50
C LEU A 215 -21.55 7.95 -7.56
N ASN A 216 -20.56 7.42 -8.26
CA ASN A 216 -19.29 8.10 -8.51
C ASN A 216 -19.17 8.39 -10.00
N TYR A 217 -18.89 9.64 -10.36
CA TYR A 217 -18.80 10.10 -11.74
C TYR A 217 -17.39 10.52 -12.09
N PHE A 218 -16.98 10.28 -13.34
CA PHE A 218 -15.78 10.89 -13.88
C PHE A 218 -15.86 12.42 -13.83
N THR A 219 -14.73 13.05 -13.54
CA THR A 219 -14.64 14.51 -13.39
C THR A 219 -13.41 15.06 -14.11
N ASP A 220 -13.48 16.31 -14.55
CA ASP A 220 -12.35 17.11 -15.06
C ASP A 220 -11.84 18.12 -14.03
N GLU A 221 -12.41 18.12 -12.83
CA GLU A 221 -11.98 18.98 -11.73
C GLU A 221 -10.64 18.51 -11.15
N ILE A 222 -9.74 19.46 -10.90
CA ILE A 222 -8.48 19.21 -10.23
C ILE A 222 -8.70 19.28 -8.71
N ARG A 223 -8.32 18.22 -8.02
CA ARG A 223 -8.32 18.16 -6.56
C ARG A 223 -6.91 18.40 -6.04
N ASN A 224 -6.77 19.34 -5.12
CA ASN A 224 -5.47 19.71 -4.54
C ASN A 224 -5.42 19.46 -3.02
N THR A 225 -6.18 18.49 -2.52
CA THR A 225 -6.12 18.11 -1.11
C THR A 225 -4.70 17.62 -0.79
N ASP A 226 -4.06 18.31 0.14
CA ASP A 226 -2.72 17.96 0.61
C ASP A 226 -2.78 17.03 1.84
N SER A 227 -1.59 16.64 2.34
CA SER A 227 -1.45 15.79 3.52
C SER A 227 -2.02 16.42 4.81
N GLN A 228 -2.39 17.69 4.78
CA GLN A 228 -3.01 18.40 5.90
C GLN A 228 -4.52 18.60 5.71
N GLY A 229 -5.09 18.11 4.60
CA GLY A 229 -6.51 18.19 4.32
C GLY A 229 -6.98 19.54 3.77
N ASN A 230 -6.05 20.39 3.32
CA ASN A 230 -6.36 21.67 2.68
C ASN A 230 -6.68 21.51 1.20
#